data_ac8f515c82a184e669d266aa3a293c3a
#
_entry.id   ac8f515c82a184e669d266aa3a293c3a
#
_cell.length_a   1.000
_cell.length_b   1.000
_cell.length_c   1.000
_cell.angle_alpha   90.00
_cell.angle_beta   90.00
_cell.angle_gamma   90.00
#
_symmetry.space_group_name_H-M   'P 1'
#
loop_
_entity.id
_entity.type
_entity.pdbx_description
1 polymer ?
#
loop_
_entity_poly.entity_id
_entity_poly.type
_entity_poly.pdbx_seq_one_letter_code
_entity_poly.pdbx_strand_id
1 'polypeptide(L)'
;LPDPADPVKYFSVKYSMPEWIVNLWLPVYGTEGTETLLMGLLKIHPVSLRFCLELSETDREDLKKKIEATGVHLSAHKELPYVYLAENLENVSELPGFAEGKFTVQDASSALAVKAAKIKPGDFVMDLCAAPGGKTILAAEYTKEAGHVLSRDVSEYKTALILENLERMHRTNVKVEVHDATVYDAEREASADVVLMDV
;
A
#
# COMPACT_ATOMS: atom_id res chain seq x y z
N LEU A 1 -2.43 -27.29 -23.10
CA LEU A 1 -1.17 -27.02 -22.39
C LEU A 1 0.00 -27.58 -23.20
N PRO A 2 1.19 -26.94 -23.19
CA PRO A 2 2.42 -27.47 -23.74
C PRO A 2 2.84 -28.79 -23.11
N ASP A 3 3.86 -29.45 -23.68
CA ASP A 3 4.40 -30.71 -23.16
C ASP A 3 5.00 -30.45 -21.74
N PRO A 4 4.63 -31.22 -20.71
CA PRO A 4 5.25 -31.14 -19.38
C PRO A 4 6.75 -31.43 -19.36
N ALA A 5 7.29 -32.08 -20.41
CA ALA A 5 8.73 -32.30 -20.56
C ALA A 5 9.51 -30.98 -20.81
N ASP A 6 8.84 -29.92 -21.26
CA ASP A 6 9.39 -28.56 -21.32
C ASP A 6 8.75 -27.73 -20.18
N PRO A 7 9.30 -27.75 -18.96
CA PRO A 7 8.69 -27.13 -17.80
C PRO A 7 8.59 -25.61 -17.94
N VAL A 8 9.45 -24.96 -18.73
CA VAL A 8 9.41 -23.51 -18.94
C VAL A 8 8.15 -23.12 -19.68
N LYS A 9 7.91 -23.72 -20.85
CA LYS A 9 6.69 -23.44 -21.64
C LYS A 9 5.44 -23.94 -20.94
N TYR A 10 5.51 -25.11 -20.31
CA TYR A 10 4.38 -25.67 -19.57
C TYR A 10 3.90 -24.74 -18.45
N PHE A 11 4.81 -24.29 -17.58
CA PHE A 11 4.48 -23.37 -16.48
C PHE A 11 4.09 -21.98 -16.97
N SER A 12 4.77 -21.49 -18.01
CA SER A 12 4.43 -20.19 -18.60
C SER A 12 2.97 -20.13 -19.03
N VAL A 13 2.50 -21.14 -19.76
CA VAL A 13 1.11 -21.20 -20.22
C VAL A 13 0.14 -21.55 -19.08
N LYS A 14 0.48 -22.52 -18.24
CA LYS A 14 -0.39 -22.99 -17.13
C LYS A 14 -0.67 -21.90 -16.11
N TYR A 15 0.32 -21.07 -15.81
CA TYR A 15 0.26 -20.05 -14.74
C TYR A 15 0.29 -18.62 -15.26
N SER A 16 0.17 -18.43 -16.60
CA SER A 16 0.22 -17.09 -17.23
C SER A 16 1.45 -16.28 -16.82
N MET A 17 2.61 -16.96 -16.70
CA MET A 17 3.87 -16.34 -16.26
C MET A 17 4.84 -16.23 -17.46
N PRO A 18 5.50 -15.08 -17.69
CA PRO A 18 6.50 -14.96 -18.74
C PRO A 18 7.61 -16.02 -18.64
N GLU A 19 8.00 -16.63 -19.76
CA GLU A 19 9.01 -17.69 -19.79
C GLU A 19 10.34 -17.29 -19.13
N TRP A 20 10.75 -16.03 -19.26
CA TRP A 20 12.00 -15.54 -18.66
C TRP A 20 11.96 -15.57 -17.13
N ILE A 21 10.81 -15.37 -16.50
CA ILE A 21 10.65 -15.49 -15.04
C ILE A 21 10.73 -16.96 -14.64
N VAL A 22 10.05 -17.84 -15.36
CA VAL A 22 10.11 -19.29 -15.11
C VAL A 22 11.54 -19.80 -15.26
N ASN A 23 12.27 -19.36 -16.30
CA ASN A 23 13.69 -19.67 -16.51
C ASN A 23 14.60 -19.20 -15.37
N LEU A 24 14.28 -18.06 -14.78
CA LEU A 24 15.03 -17.51 -13.63
C LEU A 24 14.79 -18.35 -12.36
N TRP A 25 13.58 -18.85 -12.15
CA TRP A 25 13.21 -19.53 -10.90
C TRP A 25 13.50 -21.02 -10.90
N LEU A 26 13.38 -21.70 -12.03
CA LEU A 26 13.63 -23.15 -12.13
C LEU A 26 15.01 -23.59 -11.62
N PRO A 27 16.12 -22.91 -11.95
CA PRO A 27 17.46 -23.30 -11.44
C PRO A 27 17.61 -23.08 -9.93
N VAL A 28 16.85 -22.14 -9.35
CA VAL A 28 16.95 -21.75 -7.92
C VAL A 28 16.06 -22.62 -7.04
N TYR A 29 14.80 -22.83 -7.46
CA TYR A 29 13.78 -23.48 -6.65
C TYR A 29 13.43 -24.89 -7.09
N GLY A 30 13.97 -25.35 -8.24
CA GLY A 30 13.57 -26.60 -8.86
C GLY A 30 12.14 -26.55 -9.41
N THR A 31 11.69 -27.66 -10.00
CA THR A 31 10.36 -27.75 -10.62
C THR A 31 9.23 -27.59 -9.59
N GLU A 32 9.30 -28.32 -8.48
CA GLU A 32 8.28 -28.31 -7.44
C GLU A 32 8.19 -26.95 -6.72
N GLY A 33 9.35 -26.38 -6.36
CA GLY A 33 9.39 -25.06 -5.72
C GLY A 33 8.88 -23.95 -6.62
N THR A 34 9.26 -23.97 -7.91
CA THR A 34 8.76 -23.01 -8.91
C THR A 34 7.25 -23.15 -9.09
N GLU A 35 6.74 -24.37 -9.19
CA GLU A 35 5.29 -24.59 -9.30
C GLU A 35 4.53 -24.08 -8.08
N THR A 36 5.05 -24.32 -6.89
CA THR A 36 4.47 -23.83 -5.63
C THR A 36 4.39 -22.30 -5.59
N LEU A 37 5.45 -21.61 -6.03
CA LEU A 37 5.47 -20.14 -6.14
C LEU A 37 4.41 -19.65 -7.13
N LEU A 38 4.37 -20.24 -8.32
CA LEU A 38 3.41 -19.87 -9.37
C LEU A 38 1.96 -20.09 -8.93
N MET A 39 1.68 -21.20 -8.26
CA MET A 39 0.37 -21.47 -7.65
C MET A 39 0.02 -20.43 -6.58
N GLY A 40 1.00 -20.04 -5.78
CA GLY A 40 0.83 -19.01 -4.76
C GLY A 40 0.41 -17.67 -5.33
N LEU A 41 1.01 -17.26 -6.45
CA LEU A 41 0.70 -15.99 -7.12
C LEU A 41 -0.70 -15.94 -7.75
N LEU A 42 -1.28 -17.10 -8.09
CA LEU A 42 -2.65 -17.18 -8.62
C LEU A 42 -3.72 -17.19 -7.52
N LYS A 43 -3.34 -17.31 -6.26
CA LYS A 43 -4.33 -17.25 -5.17
C LYS A 43 -4.89 -15.84 -5.06
N ILE A 44 -6.21 -15.76 -4.90
CA ILE A 44 -6.86 -14.50 -4.51
C ILE A 44 -6.44 -14.18 -3.09
N HIS A 45 -5.74 -13.06 -2.93
CA HIS A 45 -5.38 -12.55 -1.62
C HIS A 45 -6.42 -11.51 -1.17
N PRO A 46 -6.77 -11.48 0.13
CA PRO A 46 -7.66 -10.45 0.64
C PRO A 46 -7.03 -9.07 0.45
N VAL A 47 -7.86 -8.06 0.17
CA VAL A 47 -7.43 -6.68 0.05
C VAL A 47 -7.29 -6.08 1.44
N SER A 48 -6.19 -5.38 1.71
CA SER A 48 -6.01 -4.70 2.99
C SER A 48 -6.66 -3.32 2.97
N LEU A 49 -7.59 -3.09 3.89
CA LEU A 49 -8.23 -1.80 4.14
C LEU A 49 -7.63 -1.19 5.42
N ARG A 50 -6.98 -0.04 5.29
CA ARG A 50 -6.45 0.71 6.43
C ARG A 50 -7.42 1.81 6.83
N PHE A 51 -7.99 1.69 8.01
CA PHE A 51 -8.87 2.71 8.60
C PHE A 51 -8.04 3.86 9.17
N CYS A 52 -8.59 5.08 9.11
CA CYS A 52 -7.93 6.26 9.65
C CYS A 52 -7.64 6.13 11.15
N LEU A 53 -6.49 6.61 11.59
CA LEU A 53 -6.08 6.54 13.01
C LEU A 53 -6.96 7.40 13.91
N GLU A 54 -7.56 8.47 13.37
CA GLU A 54 -8.44 9.39 14.11
C GLU A 54 -9.82 8.80 14.44
N LEU A 55 -10.22 7.71 13.79
CA LEU A 55 -11.48 7.05 14.11
C LEU A 55 -11.45 6.51 15.54
N SER A 56 -12.46 6.86 16.33
CA SER A 56 -12.67 6.24 17.63
C SER A 56 -12.92 4.73 17.49
N GLU A 57 -12.76 3.98 18.56
CA GLU A 57 -13.04 2.54 18.54
C GLU A 57 -14.50 2.28 18.15
N THR A 58 -15.44 3.07 18.66
CA THR A 58 -16.87 2.98 18.31
C THR A 58 -17.12 3.25 16.84
N ASP A 59 -16.54 4.33 16.28
CA ASP A 59 -16.71 4.67 14.86
C ASP A 59 -16.10 3.60 13.94
N ARG A 60 -14.98 3.02 14.37
CA ARG A 60 -14.31 1.93 13.66
C ARG A 60 -15.16 0.68 13.60
N GLU A 61 -15.74 0.27 14.72
CA GLU A 61 -16.64 -0.87 14.79
C GLU A 61 -17.94 -0.64 13.99
N ASP A 62 -18.51 0.56 14.04
CA ASP A 62 -19.69 0.92 13.27
C ASP A 62 -19.42 0.93 11.77
N LEU A 63 -18.26 1.44 11.36
CA LEU A 63 -17.82 1.40 9.96
C LEU A 63 -17.63 -0.04 9.48
N LYS A 64 -16.97 -0.87 10.31
CA LYS A 64 -16.78 -2.29 10.03
C LYS A 64 -18.12 -2.99 9.79
N LYS A 65 -19.10 -2.83 10.67
CA LYS A 65 -20.45 -3.42 10.53
C LYS A 65 -21.14 -2.96 9.25
N LYS A 66 -21.01 -1.68 8.88
CA LYS A 66 -21.60 -1.15 7.64
C LYS A 66 -20.96 -1.79 6.40
N ILE A 67 -19.65 -1.99 6.40
CA ILE A 67 -18.94 -2.66 5.31
C ILE A 67 -19.36 -4.14 5.25
N GLU A 68 -19.38 -4.84 6.38
CA GLU A 68 -19.78 -6.26 6.44
C GLU A 68 -21.24 -6.48 6.00
N ALA A 69 -22.11 -5.49 6.19
CA ALA A 69 -23.51 -5.54 5.70
C ALA A 69 -23.60 -5.53 4.16
N THR A 70 -22.55 -5.17 3.43
CA THR A 70 -22.47 -5.26 1.95
C THR A 70 -22.09 -6.66 1.45
N GLY A 71 -21.77 -7.61 2.35
CA GLY A 71 -21.31 -8.96 2.01
C GLY A 71 -19.79 -9.13 2.02
N VAL A 72 -19.04 -8.06 2.26
CA VAL A 72 -17.59 -8.11 2.48
C VAL A 72 -17.30 -8.65 3.87
N HIS A 73 -16.35 -9.58 3.98
CA HIS A 73 -15.90 -10.09 5.27
C HIS A 73 -14.60 -9.39 5.69
N LEU A 74 -14.55 -8.83 6.91
CA LEU A 74 -13.40 -8.11 7.45
C LEU A 74 -12.77 -8.88 8.62
N SER A 75 -11.51 -9.27 8.47
CA SER A 75 -10.70 -9.84 9.54
C SER A 75 -9.59 -8.86 9.98
N ALA A 76 -9.42 -8.67 11.28
CA ALA A 76 -8.42 -7.74 11.81
C ALA A 76 -6.99 -8.27 11.59
N HIS A 77 -6.09 -7.36 11.20
CA HIS A 77 -4.67 -7.70 11.11
C HIS A 77 -4.05 -7.81 12.52
N LYS A 78 -3.19 -8.81 12.76
CA LYS A 78 -2.64 -9.12 14.08
C LYS A 78 -1.84 -7.98 14.71
N GLU A 79 -1.01 -7.31 13.91
CA GLU A 79 -0.05 -6.29 14.37
C GLU A 79 -0.56 -4.84 14.21
N LEU A 80 -1.61 -4.64 13.41
CA LEU A 80 -2.14 -3.34 13.05
C LEU A 80 -3.65 -3.31 13.31
N PRO A 81 -4.12 -2.86 14.49
CA PRO A 81 -5.53 -2.91 14.84
C PRO A 81 -6.44 -2.00 14.00
N TYR A 82 -5.85 -1.14 13.18
CA TYR A 82 -6.53 -0.27 12.23
C TYR A 82 -6.48 -0.78 10.78
N VAL A 83 -5.94 -1.99 10.56
CA VAL A 83 -5.91 -2.65 9.24
C VAL A 83 -6.78 -3.89 9.28
N TYR A 84 -7.63 -4.03 8.26
CA TYR A 84 -8.51 -5.17 8.07
C TYR A 84 -8.24 -5.82 6.72
N LEU A 85 -8.26 -7.15 6.70
CA LEU A 85 -8.21 -7.94 5.48
C LEU A 85 -9.64 -8.17 4.99
N ALA A 86 -9.94 -7.69 3.79
CA ALA A 86 -11.26 -7.76 3.17
C ALA A 86 -11.33 -8.90 2.16
N GLU A 87 -12.25 -9.82 2.36
CA GLU A 87 -12.59 -10.90 1.44
C GLU A 87 -13.94 -10.59 0.77
N ASN A 88 -14.17 -11.12 -0.41
CA ASN A 88 -15.37 -10.90 -1.23
C ASN A 88 -15.58 -9.42 -1.62
N LEU A 89 -14.50 -8.67 -1.76
CA LEU A 89 -14.52 -7.27 -2.16
C LEU A 89 -14.47 -7.17 -3.70
N GLU A 90 -15.55 -6.69 -4.32
CA GLU A 90 -15.62 -6.45 -5.77
C GLU A 90 -15.18 -5.03 -6.13
N ASN A 91 -15.73 -4.03 -5.45
CA ASN A 91 -15.45 -2.62 -5.72
C ASN A 91 -15.29 -1.81 -4.42
N VAL A 92 -14.08 -1.35 -4.15
CA VAL A 92 -13.76 -0.60 -2.94
C VAL A 92 -14.45 0.77 -2.90
N SER A 93 -14.66 1.40 -4.06
CA SER A 93 -15.24 2.75 -4.14
C SER A 93 -16.72 2.80 -3.73
N GLU A 94 -17.40 1.67 -3.74
CA GLU A 94 -18.80 1.55 -3.34
C GLU A 94 -18.99 1.25 -1.84
N LEU A 95 -17.90 0.96 -1.15
CA LEU A 95 -17.98 0.67 0.29
C LEU A 95 -18.32 1.91 1.12
N PRO A 96 -19.20 1.76 2.13
CA PRO A 96 -19.48 2.84 3.08
C PRO A 96 -18.20 3.36 3.73
N GLY A 97 -17.99 4.67 3.69
CA GLY A 97 -16.84 5.34 4.28
C GLY A 97 -15.64 5.54 3.35
N PHE A 98 -15.63 4.99 2.13
CA PHE A 98 -14.55 5.20 1.17
C PHE A 98 -14.53 6.64 0.64
N ALA A 99 -15.66 7.11 0.12
CA ALA A 99 -15.80 8.48 -0.40
C ALA A 99 -15.58 9.53 0.70
N GLU A 100 -15.98 9.21 1.94
CA GLU A 100 -15.79 10.07 3.11
C GLU A 100 -14.37 10.00 3.69
N GLY A 101 -13.45 9.32 3.04
CA GLY A 101 -12.05 9.24 3.46
C GLY A 101 -11.80 8.53 4.79
N LYS A 102 -12.71 7.68 5.25
CA LYS A 102 -12.57 6.97 6.53
C LYS A 102 -11.57 5.81 6.49
N PHE A 103 -11.26 5.35 5.30
CA PHE A 103 -10.24 4.31 5.07
C PHE A 103 -9.65 4.42 3.67
N THR A 104 -8.55 3.73 3.46
CA THR A 104 -7.89 3.58 2.15
C THR A 104 -7.43 2.14 1.93
N VAL A 105 -7.23 1.76 0.67
CA VAL A 105 -6.52 0.53 0.32
C VAL A 105 -5.04 0.74 0.57
N GLN A 106 -4.47 -0.05 1.46
CA GLN A 106 -3.04 -0.01 1.74
C GLN A 106 -2.59 -1.38 2.23
N ASP A 107 -1.54 -1.92 1.62
CA ASP A 107 -0.94 -3.16 2.06
C ASP A 107 -0.46 -3.07 3.51
N ALA A 108 -0.70 -4.12 4.29
CA ALA A 108 -0.29 -4.18 5.69
C ALA A 108 1.23 -4.04 5.85
N SER A 109 2.04 -4.57 4.92
CA SER A 109 3.49 -4.42 4.92
C SER A 109 3.92 -2.96 4.77
N SER A 110 3.25 -2.22 3.88
CA SER A 110 3.47 -0.76 3.71
C SER A 110 3.11 0.02 4.97
N ALA A 111 2.02 -0.33 5.64
CA ALA A 111 1.64 0.29 6.91
C ALA A 111 2.61 -0.07 8.05
N LEU A 112 3.14 -1.29 8.08
CA LEU A 112 4.18 -1.73 9.03
C LEU A 112 5.48 -0.95 8.82
N ALA A 113 5.89 -0.67 7.59
CA ALA A 113 7.07 0.14 7.30
C ALA A 113 6.95 1.55 7.90
N VAL A 114 5.81 2.22 7.72
CA VAL A 114 5.56 3.54 8.33
C VAL A 114 5.52 3.46 9.87
N LYS A 115 4.88 2.42 10.44
CA LYS A 115 4.89 2.19 11.89
C LYS A 115 6.31 1.99 12.44
N ALA A 116 7.15 1.25 11.70
CA ALA A 116 8.54 0.99 12.08
C ALA A 116 9.42 2.25 12.05
N ALA A 117 9.07 3.24 11.25
CA ALA A 117 9.75 4.54 11.19
C ALA A 117 9.58 5.39 12.46
N LYS A 118 8.66 5.02 13.37
CA LYS A 118 8.42 5.64 14.69
C LYS A 118 8.16 7.15 14.61
N ILE A 119 7.45 7.58 13.59
CA ILE A 119 7.04 8.97 13.38
C ILE A 119 6.28 9.49 14.60
N LYS A 120 6.57 10.71 15.02
CA LYS A 120 5.98 11.37 16.19
C LYS A 120 5.14 12.58 15.77
N PRO A 121 4.18 13.00 16.59
CA PRO A 121 3.52 14.29 16.39
C PRO A 121 4.54 15.43 16.34
N GLY A 122 4.45 16.26 15.30
CA GLY A 122 5.37 17.38 15.08
C GLY A 122 6.55 17.10 14.17
N ASP A 123 6.84 15.83 13.83
CA ASP A 123 7.95 15.50 12.94
C ASP A 123 7.74 16.08 11.53
N PHE A 124 8.84 16.42 10.88
CA PHE A 124 8.92 16.61 9.45
C PHE A 124 9.32 15.30 8.76
N VAL A 125 8.43 14.79 7.92
CA VAL A 125 8.63 13.54 7.18
C VAL A 125 8.81 13.83 5.70
N MET A 126 9.78 13.19 5.06
CA MET A 126 9.91 13.18 3.60
C MET A 126 9.57 11.78 3.07
N ASP A 127 8.61 11.70 2.14
CA ASP A 127 8.29 10.47 1.39
C ASP A 127 8.72 10.67 -0.07
N LEU A 128 9.80 10.00 -0.48
CA LEU A 128 10.53 10.30 -1.71
C LEU A 128 10.04 9.53 -2.95
N CYS A 129 9.27 8.44 -2.75
CA CYS A 129 8.69 7.62 -3.82
C CYS A 129 7.25 7.31 -3.44
N ALA A 130 6.45 8.38 -3.33
CA ALA A 130 5.24 8.38 -2.52
C ALA A 130 4.00 7.79 -3.20
N ALA A 131 3.92 7.81 -4.53
CA ALA A 131 2.70 7.42 -5.24
C ALA A 131 2.29 5.96 -4.94
N PRO A 132 0.99 5.70 -4.76
CA PRO A 132 -0.16 6.59 -4.85
C PRO A 132 -0.51 7.37 -3.56
N GLY A 133 0.38 7.44 -2.55
CA GLY A 133 0.21 8.25 -1.35
C GLY A 133 -0.18 7.51 -0.07
N GLY A 134 -0.26 6.18 -0.09
CA GLY A 134 -0.68 5.41 1.09
C GLY A 134 0.23 5.60 2.31
N LYS A 135 1.56 5.59 2.13
CA LYS A 135 2.54 5.83 3.20
C LYS A 135 2.54 7.29 3.64
N THR A 136 2.47 8.22 2.68
CA THR A 136 2.30 9.65 2.92
C THR A 136 1.12 9.96 3.84
N ILE A 137 -0.08 9.40 3.53
CA ILE A 137 -1.30 9.61 4.32
C ILE A 137 -1.12 9.08 5.74
N LEU A 138 -0.57 7.88 5.90
CA LEU A 138 -0.33 7.31 7.23
C LEU A 138 0.72 8.12 8.01
N ALA A 139 1.77 8.60 7.35
CA ALA A 139 2.75 9.50 7.97
C ALA A 139 2.09 10.81 8.43
N ALA A 140 1.22 11.40 7.60
CA ALA A 140 0.48 12.61 7.94
C ALA A 140 -0.45 12.41 9.16
N GLU A 141 -1.05 11.23 9.30
CA GLU A 141 -1.85 10.87 10.49
C GLU A 141 -0.98 10.76 11.76
N TYR A 142 0.26 10.26 11.65
CA TYR A 142 1.18 10.18 12.79
C TYR A 142 1.76 11.54 13.18
N THR A 143 2.14 12.39 12.21
CA THR A 143 2.70 13.73 12.49
C THR A 143 1.66 14.67 13.07
N LYS A 144 0.37 14.42 12.83
CA LYS A 144 -0.77 15.27 13.21
C LYS A 144 -0.63 16.69 12.63
N GLU A 145 -1.48 17.63 13.06
CA GLU A 145 -1.46 19.03 12.61
C GLU A 145 -0.17 19.78 12.97
N ALA A 146 0.55 19.33 13.99
CA ALA A 146 1.78 19.98 14.46
C ALA A 146 2.99 19.69 13.57
N GLY A 147 2.96 18.58 12.79
CA GLY A 147 4.01 18.18 11.85
C GLY A 147 3.54 18.29 10.40
N HIS A 148 4.44 17.97 9.49
CA HIS A 148 4.13 18.01 8.06
C HIS A 148 4.86 16.92 7.29
N VAL A 149 4.32 16.59 6.12
CA VAL A 149 4.93 15.62 5.19
C VAL A 149 5.23 16.30 3.87
N LEU A 150 6.44 16.12 3.37
CA LEU A 150 6.80 16.43 2.00
C LEU A 150 6.78 15.13 1.19
N SER A 151 5.80 15.04 0.31
CA SER A 151 5.55 13.87 -0.53
C SER A 151 6.06 14.13 -1.94
N ARG A 152 6.94 13.28 -2.45
CA ARG A 152 7.59 13.44 -3.75
C ARG A 152 7.43 12.19 -4.61
N ASP A 153 7.29 12.39 -5.91
CA ASP A 153 7.42 11.32 -6.91
C ASP A 153 7.91 11.89 -8.24
N VAL A 154 8.39 11.03 -9.13
CA VAL A 154 9.15 11.40 -10.33
C VAL A 154 8.32 12.08 -11.42
N SER A 155 6.98 12.00 -11.40
CA SER A 155 6.15 12.53 -12.49
C SER A 155 4.87 13.21 -11.99
N GLU A 156 4.36 14.16 -12.80
CA GLU A 156 3.08 14.83 -12.57
C GLU A 156 1.91 13.85 -12.46
N TYR A 157 1.89 12.81 -13.28
CA TYR A 157 0.87 11.77 -13.20
C TYR A 157 0.83 11.09 -11.83
N LYS A 158 2.00 10.72 -11.29
CA LYS A 158 2.11 10.08 -9.98
C LYS A 158 1.75 11.04 -8.84
N THR A 159 2.19 12.28 -8.91
CA THR A 159 1.84 13.30 -7.91
C THR A 159 0.36 13.65 -7.94
N ALA A 160 -0.31 13.61 -9.10
CA ALA A 160 -1.76 13.77 -9.20
C ALA A 160 -2.52 12.67 -8.43
N LEU A 161 -2.07 11.41 -8.50
CA LEU A 161 -2.67 10.31 -7.71
C LEU A 161 -2.52 10.54 -6.20
N ILE A 162 -1.39 11.11 -5.77
CA ILE A 162 -1.18 11.46 -4.36
C ILE A 162 -2.18 12.53 -3.94
N LEU A 163 -2.31 13.61 -4.73
CA LEU A 163 -3.22 14.73 -4.45
C LEU A 163 -4.68 14.27 -4.37
N GLU A 164 -5.13 13.43 -5.31
CA GLU A 164 -6.48 12.87 -5.29
C GLU A 164 -6.76 12.10 -3.99
N ASN A 165 -5.82 11.26 -3.56
CA ASN A 165 -5.97 10.50 -2.32
C ASN A 165 -5.91 11.39 -1.07
N LEU A 166 -5.06 12.43 -1.06
CA LEU A 166 -4.99 13.40 0.05
C LEU A 166 -6.30 14.19 0.18
N GLU A 167 -6.88 14.62 -0.94
CA GLU A 167 -8.17 15.32 -0.95
C GLU A 167 -9.27 14.42 -0.39
N ARG A 168 -9.40 13.18 -0.91
CA ARG A 168 -10.38 12.21 -0.43
C ARG A 168 -10.22 11.88 1.05
N MET A 169 -8.98 11.78 1.55
CA MET A 169 -8.64 11.45 2.93
C MET A 169 -8.55 12.68 3.84
N HIS A 170 -8.86 13.88 3.32
CA HIS A 170 -8.85 15.17 4.04
C HIS A 170 -7.52 15.49 4.74
N ARG A 171 -6.38 15.22 4.05
CA ARG A 171 -5.05 15.50 4.60
C ARG A 171 -4.54 16.85 4.13
N THR A 172 -4.37 17.79 5.06
CA THR A 172 -3.96 19.18 4.77
C THR A 172 -2.52 19.49 5.17
N ASN A 173 -1.89 18.63 5.97
CA ASN A 173 -0.52 18.78 6.43
C ASN A 173 0.53 18.12 5.52
N VAL A 174 0.20 17.99 4.23
CA VAL A 174 1.08 17.38 3.22
C VAL A 174 1.33 18.37 2.08
N LYS A 175 2.60 18.55 1.72
CA LYS A 175 3.03 19.22 0.49
C LYS A 175 3.44 18.17 -0.55
N VAL A 176 2.98 18.29 -1.78
CA VAL A 176 3.32 17.38 -2.87
C VAL A 176 4.18 18.09 -3.91
N GLU A 177 5.27 17.45 -4.33
CA GLU A 177 6.21 17.98 -5.33
C GLU A 177 6.60 16.90 -6.33
N VAL A 178 6.78 17.27 -7.60
CA VAL A 178 7.46 16.43 -8.58
C VAL A 178 8.95 16.54 -8.34
N HIS A 179 9.61 15.44 -8.03
CA HIS A 179 11.07 15.40 -7.81
C HIS A 179 11.60 13.98 -8.05
N ASP A 180 12.70 13.88 -8.76
CA ASP A 180 13.44 12.63 -8.96
C ASP A 180 14.33 12.38 -7.74
N ALA A 181 14.06 11.30 -7.00
CA ALA A 181 14.80 10.94 -5.78
C ALA A 181 16.30 10.64 -6.04
N THR A 182 16.70 10.44 -7.29
CA THR A 182 18.12 10.27 -7.68
C THR A 182 18.86 11.59 -7.81
N VAL A 183 18.15 12.73 -7.81
CA VAL A 183 18.72 14.07 -7.90
C VAL A 183 18.91 14.64 -6.50
N TYR A 184 20.14 15.00 -6.16
CA TYR A 184 20.46 15.59 -4.87
C TYR A 184 19.80 16.97 -4.69
N ASP A 185 19.15 17.15 -3.54
CA ASP A 185 18.47 18.40 -3.16
C ASP A 185 19.17 19.03 -1.94
N ALA A 186 20.09 19.96 -2.20
CA ALA A 186 20.87 20.63 -1.16
C ALA A 186 20.02 21.45 -0.17
N GLU A 187 18.83 21.93 -0.59
CA GLU A 187 17.93 22.69 0.28
C GLU A 187 17.28 21.80 1.36
N ARG A 188 17.28 20.51 1.13
CA ARG A 188 16.65 19.51 2.02
C ARG A 188 17.65 18.66 2.78
N GLU A 189 18.95 18.94 2.64
CA GLU A 189 19.97 18.20 3.37
C GLU A 189 19.75 18.31 4.89
N ALA A 190 19.70 17.15 5.56
CA ALA A 190 19.53 17.03 7.01
C ALA A 190 18.28 17.78 7.58
N SER A 191 17.24 18.03 6.75
CA SER A 191 16.06 18.79 7.16
C SER A 191 14.93 17.94 7.77
N ALA A 192 14.85 16.65 7.42
CA ALA A 192 13.77 15.78 7.84
C ALA A 192 14.13 14.99 9.11
N ASP A 193 13.13 14.79 9.98
CA ASP A 193 13.25 13.88 11.13
C ASP A 193 13.15 12.41 10.67
N VAL A 194 12.33 12.15 9.63
CA VAL A 194 12.13 10.82 9.06
C VAL A 194 12.10 10.90 7.54
N VAL A 195 12.78 9.94 6.88
CA VAL A 195 12.70 9.76 5.42
C VAL A 195 12.13 8.38 5.12
N LEU A 196 11.08 8.35 4.30
CA LEU A 196 10.52 7.14 3.72
C LEU A 196 10.99 7.05 2.26
N MET A 197 11.58 5.91 1.88
CA MET A 197 12.01 5.64 0.51
C MET A 197 11.71 4.18 0.20
N ASP A 198 10.66 3.98 -0.59
CA ASP A 198 10.18 2.66 -1.03
C ASP A 198 10.14 2.66 -2.55
N VAL A 199 11.15 2.04 -3.17
CA VAL A 199 11.45 2.05 -4.61
C VAL A 199 11.14 0.72 -5.28
#